data_66fc4bedf6aee3ab06d4b8789b88f42d
#
_entry.id   66fc4bedf6aee3ab06d4b8789b88f42d
#
_cell.length_a   1.000
_cell.length_b   1.000
_cell.length_c   1.000
_cell.angle_alpha   90.00
_cell.angle_beta   90.00
_cell.angle_gamma   90.00
#
_symmetry.space_group_name_H-M   'P 1'
#
loop_
_entity.id
_entity.type
_entity.pdbx_description
1 polymer ?
#
loop_
_entity_poly.entity_id
_entity_poly.type
_entity_poly.pdbx_seq_one_letter_code
_entity_poly.pdbx_strand_id
1 'polypeptide(L)'
;MQKVVLDIAFIGVNGIDPEVGPTNTGEGEASVNALLASRARVSYVLADSSKVGVRAFATMDGYAFNRLITDSGISAEDKAAFEANGTEVIVAPH
;
A
#
# COMPACT_ATOMS: atom_id res chain seq x y z
N MET A 1 -23.03 4.09 16.66
CA MET A 1 -22.24 4.37 15.46
C MET A 1 -22.30 3.19 14.51
N GLN A 2 -22.62 3.47 13.26
CA GLN A 2 -22.66 2.41 12.26
C GLN A 2 -21.25 1.99 11.86
N LYS A 3 -21.03 0.69 11.80
CA LYS A 3 -19.81 0.14 11.26
C LYS A 3 -19.96 -0.02 9.76
N VAL A 4 -19.04 0.56 9.02
CA VAL A 4 -18.97 0.34 7.58
C VAL A 4 -18.00 -0.81 7.34
N VAL A 5 -18.47 -1.85 6.66
CA VAL A 5 -17.64 -2.98 6.27
C VAL A 5 -17.56 -2.98 4.75
N LEU A 6 -16.35 -2.94 4.23
CA LEU A 6 -16.07 -2.97 2.80
C LEU A 6 -15.60 -4.37 2.42
N ASP A 7 -16.01 -4.84 1.25
CA ASP A 7 -15.48 -6.11 0.74
C ASP A 7 -14.03 -5.94 0.27
N ILE A 8 -13.77 -4.88 -0.51
CA ILE A 8 -12.45 -4.59 -1.06
C ILE A 8 -12.19 -3.10 -0.93
N ALA A 9 -10.99 -2.73 -0.54
CA ALA A 9 -10.53 -1.35 -0.57
C ALA A 9 -9.26 -1.25 -1.42
N PHE A 10 -9.19 -0.21 -2.24
CA PHE A 10 -8.00 0.14 -3.01
C PHE A 10 -7.44 1.43 -2.44
N ILE A 11 -6.21 1.39 -1.95
CA ILE A 11 -5.58 2.49 -1.21
C ILE A 11 -4.44 3.06 -2.03
N GLY A 12 -4.61 4.28 -2.57
CA GLY A 12 -3.55 4.98 -3.27
C GLY A 12 -2.60 5.64 -2.28
N VAL A 13 -1.30 5.52 -2.53
CA VAL A 13 -0.27 6.05 -1.64
C VAL A 13 0.76 6.88 -2.41
N ASN A 14 1.50 7.72 -1.69
CA ASN A 14 2.51 8.60 -2.29
C ASN A 14 3.89 7.94 -2.34
N GLY A 15 4.12 6.94 -1.51
CA GLY A 15 5.35 6.18 -1.51
C GLY A 15 5.13 4.82 -0.91
N ILE A 16 5.97 3.88 -1.24
CA ILE A 16 5.91 2.53 -0.68
C ILE A 16 7.31 1.94 -0.62
N ASP A 17 7.63 1.32 0.50
CA ASP A 17 8.95 0.75 0.78
C ASP A 17 8.76 -0.63 1.43
N PRO A 18 9.56 -1.64 1.07
CA PRO A 18 9.39 -2.98 1.64
C PRO A 18 9.51 -3.05 3.16
N GLU A 19 10.27 -2.16 3.78
CA GLU A 19 10.44 -2.14 5.24
C GLU A 19 9.43 -1.24 5.93
N VAL A 20 9.24 -0.03 5.40
CA VAL A 20 8.37 0.99 6.02
C VAL A 20 6.90 0.77 5.67
N GLY A 21 6.63 0.23 4.49
CA GLY A 21 5.29 0.07 3.98
C GLY A 21 4.79 1.31 3.25
N PRO A 22 3.47 1.45 3.11
CA PRO A 22 2.88 2.58 2.40
C PRO A 22 2.99 3.87 3.19
N THR A 23 3.23 4.98 2.50
CA THR A 23 3.33 6.30 3.10
C THR A 23 2.54 7.33 2.29
N ASN A 24 2.10 8.38 2.96
CA ASN A 24 1.34 9.47 2.36
C ASN A 24 2.02 10.81 2.66
N THR A 25 1.70 11.84 1.88
CA THR A 25 2.28 13.16 2.11
C THR A 25 1.73 13.86 3.34
N GLY A 26 0.52 13.51 3.79
CA GLY A 26 -0.11 14.10 4.95
C GLY A 26 -0.61 13.07 5.95
N GLU A 27 -0.60 13.44 7.23
CA GLU A 27 -1.10 12.56 8.30
C GLU A 27 -2.59 12.29 8.17
N GLY A 28 -3.36 13.28 7.69
CA GLY A 28 -4.80 13.12 7.47
C GLY A 28 -5.10 12.06 6.43
N GLU A 29 -4.36 12.07 5.32
CA GLU A 29 -4.50 11.05 4.27
C GLU A 29 -4.12 9.67 4.80
N ALA A 30 -3.01 9.58 5.54
CA ALA A 30 -2.56 8.33 6.11
C ALA A 30 -3.60 7.76 7.07
N SER A 31 -4.20 8.59 7.91
CA SER A 31 -5.23 8.16 8.86
C SER A 31 -6.49 7.67 8.16
N VAL A 32 -6.94 8.37 7.12
CA VAL A 32 -8.13 7.96 6.35
C VAL A 32 -7.85 6.63 5.64
N ASN A 33 -6.69 6.50 5.01
CA ASN A 33 -6.33 5.28 4.30
C ASN A 33 -6.21 4.09 5.24
N ALA A 34 -5.62 4.29 6.41
CA ALA A 34 -5.53 3.24 7.43
C ALA A 34 -6.92 2.81 7.91
N LEU A 35 -7.82 3.77 8.10
CA LEU A 35 -9.19 3.48 8.50
C LEU A 35 -9.93 2.67 7.42
N LEU A 36 -9.81 3.07 6.15
CA LEU A 36 -10.44 2.34 5.05
C LEU A 36 -9.90 0.90 4.97
N ALA A 37 -8.59 0.73 5.10
CA ALA A 37 -7.98 -0.59 5.08
C ALA A 37 -8.48 -1.46 6.22
N SER A 38 -8.65 -0.88 7.42
CA SER A 38 -9.13 -1.62 8.59
C SER A 38 -10.58 -2.06 8.47
N ARG A 39 -11.38 -1.39 7.63
CA ARG A 39 -12.79 -1.70 7.42
C ARG A 39 -13.04 -2.65 6.25
N ALA A 40 -12.02 -2.95 5.46
CA ALA A 40 -12.14 -3.82 4.31
C ALA A 40 -11.76 -5.25 4.67
N ARG A 41 -12.44 -6.22 4.05
CA ARG A 41 -12.04 -7.63 4.15
C ARG A 41 -10.71 -7.86 3.47
N VAL A 42 -10.53 -7.22 2.32
CA VAL A 42 -9.31 -7.30 1.54
C VAL A 42 -8.94 -5.88 1.12
N SER A 43 -7.69 -5.51 1.32
CA SER A 43 -7.20 -4.21 0.87
C SER A 43 -5.98 -4.38 -0.03
N TYR A 44 -5.91 -3.53 -1.06
CA TYR A 44 -4.80 -3.48 -1.98
C TYR A 44 -4.20 -2.09 -1.95
N VAL A 45 -2.88 -2.00 -1.85
CA VAL A 45 -2.18 -0.72 -2.01
C VAL A 45 -1.90 -0.54 -3.50
N LEU A 46 -2.28 0.62 -4.03
CA LEU A 46 -2.03 1.00 -5.42
C LEU A 46 -0.88 1.99 -5.46
N ALA A 47 0.20 1.62 -6.12
CA ALA A 47 1.35 2.51 -6.29
C ALA A 47 2.05 2.16 -7.59
N ASP A 48 2.25 3.14 -8.48
CA ASP A 48 3.03 2.89 -9.67
C ASP A 48 4.51 2.71 -9.29
N SER A 49 5.32 2.20 -10.22
CA SER A 49 6.71 1.88 -9.94
C SER A 49 7.56 3.09 -9.51
N SER A 50 7.14 4.30 -9.87
CA SER A 50 7.86 5.51 -9.46
C SER A 50 7.74 5.78 -7.96
N LYS A 51 6.75 5.18 -7.30
CA LYS A 51 6.54 5.33 -5.85
C LYS A 51 7.29 4.30 -5.03
N VAL A 52 7.82 3.27 -5.67
CA VAL A 52 8.56 2.21 -4.96
C VAL A 52 9.91 2.76 -4.50
N GLY A 53 10.20 2.57 -3.22
CA GLY A 53 11.40 3.12 -2.59
C GLY A 53 11.23 4.55 -2.08
N VAL A 54 10.12 5.20 -2.38
CA VAL A 54 9.84 6.55 -1.90
C VAL A 54 9.25 6.48 -0.50
N ARG A 55 9.76 7.30 0.40
CA ARG A 55 9.26 7.43 1.77
C ARG A 55 8.68 8.82 1.94
N ALA A 56 7.36 8.93 1.90
CA ALA A 56 6.68 10.19 2.12
C ALA A 56 6.58 10.49 3.63
N PHE A 57 6.04 11.63 3.98
CA PHE A 57 6.07 12.16 5.35
C PHE A 57 5.39 11.26 6.39
N ALA A 58 4.20 10.76 6.07
CA ALA A 58 3.37 10.06 7.06
C ALA A 58 3.23 8.58 6.75
N THR A 59 3.50 7.73 7.74
CA THR A 59 3.28 6.29 7.65
C THR A 59 1.83 5.97 8.01
N MET A 60 1.35 4.82 7.55
CA MET A 60 0.01 4.33 7.88
C MET A 60 0.10 3.42 9.09
N ASP A 61 0.12 4.02 10.28
CA ASP A 61 0.27 3.29 11.53
C ASP A 61 -0.86 2.29 11.75
N GLY A 62 -0.49 1.10 12.21
CA GLY A 62 -1.45 0.05 12.51
C GLY A 62 -1.98 -0.70 11.30
N TYR A 63 -1.53 -0.38 10.10
CA TYR A 63 -1.95 -1.06 8.90
C TYR A 63 -0.98 -2.20 8.54
N ALA A 64 -1.51 -3.40 8.46
CA ALA A 64 -0.73 -4.57 8.03
C ALA A 64 -0.75 -4.65 6.50
N PHE A 65 0.29 -4.16 5.88
CA PHE A 65 0.43 -4.12 4.44
C PHE A 65 0.84 -5.49 3.89
N ASN A 66 0.03 -6.09 3.02
CA ASN A 66 0.32 -7.41 2.46
C ASN A 66 -0.03 -7.60 0.99
N ARG A 67 -0.58 -6.57 0.33
CA ARG A 67 -0.93 -6.65 -1.10
C ARG A 67 -0.60 -5.33 -1.79
N LEU A 68 0.14 -5.43 -2.90
CA LEU A 68 0.54 -4.27 -3.71
C LEU A 68 0.17 -4.51 -5.17
N ILE A 69 -0.50 -3.54 -5.78
CA ILE A 69 -0.71 -3.51 -7.21
C ILE A 69 0.18 -2.40 -7.78
N THR A 70 1.08 -2.75 -8.67
CA THR A 70 2.00 -1.82 -9.30
C THR A 70 2.10 -2.11 -10.81
N ASP A 71 2.93 -1.39 -11.52
CA ASP A 71 3.12 -1.58 -12.95
C ASP A 71 4.41 -2.35 -13.25
N SER A 72 4.62 -2.66 -14.53
CA SER A 72 5.78 -3.45 -14.98
C SER A 72 7.13 -2.74 -14.84
N GLY A 73 7.13 -1.48 -14.43
CA GLY A 73 8.38 -0.75 -14.15
C GLY A 73 9.06 -1.14 -12.84
N ILE A 74 8.40 -1.94 -11.99
CA ILE A 74 9.04 -2.40 -10.75
C ILE A 74 10.21 -3.33 -11.08
N SER A 75 11.34 -3.16 -10.38
CA SER A 75 12.50 -4.03 -10.56
C SER A 75 12.26 -5.41 -9.95
N ALA A 76 12.95 -6.42 -10.46
CA ALA A 76 12.89 -7.76 -9.89
C ALA A 76 13.40 -7.77 -8.45
N GLU A 77 14.37 -6.94 -8.14
CA GLU A 77 14.92 -6.80 -6.79
C GLU A 77 13.88 -6.25 -5.81
N ASP A 78 13.19 -5.18 -6.19
CA ASP A 78 12.15 -4.60 -5.33
C ASP A 78 10.97 -5.55 -5.16
N LYS A 79 10.55 -6.21 -6.22
CA LYS A 79 9.47 -7.20 -6.16
C LYS A 79 9.84 -8.32 -5.19
N ALA A 80 11.06 -8.83 -5.27
CA ALA A 80 11.54 -9.88 -4.38
C ALA A 80 11.59 -9.41 -2.93
N ALA A 81 11.97 -8.15 -2.68
CA ALA A 81 12.01 -7.59 -1.34
C ALA A 81 10.62 -7.51 -0.70
N PHE A 82 9.61 -7.11 -1.46
CA PHE A 82 8.23 -7.11 -0.97
C PHE A 82 7.76 -8.53 -0.68
N GLU A 83 8.02 -9.47 -1.57
CA GLU A 83 7.60 -10.86 -1.40
C GLU A 83 8.29 -11.51 -0.20
N ALA A 84 9.55 -11.18 0.06
CA ALA A 84 10.28 -11.68 1.21
C ALA A 84 9.65 -11.20 2.53
N ASN A 85 8.97 -10.07 2.53
CA ASN A 85 8.27 -9.55 3.69
C ASN A 85 6.80 -10.00 3.76
N GLY A 86 6.41 -10.94 2.91
CA GLY A 86 5.05 -11.49 2.92
C GLY A 86 4.04 -10.68 2.11
N THR A 87 4.50 -9.77 1.27
CA THR A 87 3.62 -8.96 0.43
C THR A 87 3.41 -9.62 -0.92
N GLU A 88 2.15 -9.81 -1.29
CA GLU A 88 1.82 -10.25 -2.64
C GLU A 88 1.94 -9.05 -3.59
N VAL A 89 2.72 -9.19 -4.64
CA VAL A 89 2.90 -8.14 -5.65
C VAL A 89 2.17 -8.53 -6.92
N ILE A 90 1.23 -7.69 -7.32
CA ILE A 90 0.45 -7.87 -8.54
C ILE A 90 0.94 -6.83 -9.53
N VAL A 91 1.50 -7.28 -10.64
CA VAL A 91 2.05 -6.40 -11.67
C VAL A 91 1.02 -6.23 -12.77
N ALA A 92 0.49 -5.03 -12.90
CA ALA A 92 -0.47 -4.71 -13.95
C ALA A 92 0.29 -4.35 -15.23
N PRO A 93 -0.18 -4.79 -16.40
CA PRO A 93 0.43 -4.39 -17.65
C PRO A 93 0.16 -2.91 -17.92
N HIS A 94 1.07 -2.29 -18.64
CA HIS A 94 0.89 -0.92 -19.10
C HIS A 94 -0.21 -0.82 -20.15
#